data_f0076735fa070624491c39dd9015b771
#
_entry.id   f0076735fa070624491c39dd9015b771
#
_cell.length_a   1.000
_cell.length_b   1.000
_cell.length_c   1.000
_cell.angle_alpha   90.00
_cell.angle_beta   90.00
_cell.angle_gamma   90.00
#
_symmetry.space_group_name_H-M   'P 1'
#
loop_
_entity.id
_entity.type
_entity.pdbx_description
1 polymer ?
#
loop_
_entity_poly.entity_id
_entity_poly.type
_entity_poly.pdbx_seq_one_letter_code
_entity_poly.pdbx_strand_id
1 'polypeptide(L)'
;MTPDPRLSINQATLKYADLATALRVTTEAGVRSIGLWREPVNEVGLAQAARMLNESGLRFSTHCRGGFFTLPEGPERRAAIDDNRRAIEEAATLAAAGAPGSQAVLVLVVGGLPEGSRDLAGARVRVREALDELAPDARAAGVTLAIEPLHPMYCSDRAVVSTLGQALDLAAGFDPTVVGVTVDTFHLWWDPDVLNQIARAGREGRIATYQVCDWRTPLAADVLLSRHYPGDGVIDFGPLTAAVLATGYDRDIEVELFNADIWATPPAEVVARTVQGFARAVSPHLPKV
;
A
#
# COMPACT_ATOMS: atom_id res chain seq x y z
N MET A 1 -4.67 -3.04 25.63
CA MET A 1 -5.64 -3.62 24.66
C MET A 1 -4.84 -4.53 23.75
N THR A 2 -5.29 -5.75 23.50
CA THR A 2 -4.64 -6.65 22.55
C THR A 2 -4.96 -6.17 21.12
N PRO A 3 -3.96 -5.95 20.25
CA PRO A 3 -4.21 -5.59 18.86
C PRO A 3 -4.98 -6.68 18.12
N ASP A 4 -5.76 -6.26 17.12
CA ASP A 4 -6.37 -7.19 16.18
C ASP A 4 -5.27 -7.97 15.43
N PRO A 5 -5.38 -9.29 15.28
CA PRO A 5 -4.33 -10.10 14.65
C PRO A 5 -4.09 -9.78 13.17
N ARG A 6 -5.04 -9.10 12.53
CA ARG A 6 -4.96 -8.67 11.13
C ARG A 6 -4.39 -7.26 10.95
N LEU A 7 -4.19 -6.51 12.04
CA LEU A 7 -3.60 -5.17 11.93
C LEU A 7 -2.15 -5.25 11.48
N SER A 8 -1.81 -4.51 10.44
CA SER A 8 -0.44 -4.21 10.01
C SER A 8 -0.16 -2.71 10.13
N ILE A 9 1.04 -2.34 10.55
CA ILE A 9 1.52 -0.95 10.54
C ILE A 9 2.32 -0.71 9.27
N ASN A 10 1.89 0.24 8.43
CA ASN A 10 2.76 0.71 7.35
C ASN A 10 3.84 1.64 7.92
N GLN A 11 5.09 1.44 7.55
CA GLN A 11 6.23 2.21 8.08
C GLN A 11 6.12 3.71 7.81
N ALA A 12 5.42 4.15 6.75
CA ALA A 12 5.14 5.57 6.54
C ALA A 12 4.39 6.23 7.70
N THR A 13 3.63 5.46 8.49
CA THR A 13 2.99 5.92 9.74
C THR A 13 4.02 6.37 10.77
N LEU A 14 5.24 5.83 10.69
CA LEU A 14 6.39 6.07 11.58
C LEU A 14 7.55 6.74 10.82
N LYS A 15 7.26 7.66 9.92
CA LYS A 15 8.17 8.18 8.90
C LYS A 15 9.53 8.65 9.42
N TYR A 16 9.60 9.19 10.62
CA TYR A 16 10.86 9.71 11.20
C TYR A 16 11.57 8.67 12.07
N ALA A 17 11.02 7.47 12.23
CA ALA A 17 11.68 6.36 12.89
C ALA A 17 12.56 5.60 11.89
N ASP A 18 13.77 5.23 12.28
CA ASP A 18 14.57 4.27 11.55
C ASP A 18 13.93 2.87 11.56
N LEU A 19 14.42 1.98 10.70
CA LEU A 19 13.88 0.63 10.56
C LEU A 19 13.90 -0.14 11.91
N ALA A 20 14.97 -0.03 12.68
CA ALA A 20 15.10 -0.72 13.97
C ALA A 20 14.02 -0.28 14.96
N THR A 21 13.81 1.04 15.06
CA THR A 21 12.78 1.63 15.93
C THR A 21 11.37 1.21 15.46
N ALA A 22 11.09 1.28 14.15
CA ALA A 22 9.79 0.90 13.61
C ALA A 22 9.44 -0.56 13.91
N LEU A 23 10.37 -1.49 13.70
CA LEU A 23 10.19 -2.92 14.01
C LEU A 23 9.97 -3.12 15.51
N ARG A 24 10.81 -2.51 16.35
CA ARG A 24 10.75 -2.66 17.80
C ARG A 24 9.42 -2.16 18.39
N VAL A 25 9.00 -0.92 18.06
CA VAL A 25 7.75 -0.37 18.65
C VAL A 25 6.50 -1.10 18.16
N THR A 26 6.52 -1.62 16.93
CA THR A 26 5.45 -2.46 16.40
C THR A 26 5.34 -3.78 17.17
N THR A 27 6.47 -4.44 17.41
CA THR A 27 6.53 -5.69 18.19
C THR A 27 6.14 -5.46 19.64
N GLU A 28 6.67 -4.42 20.30
CA GLU A 28 6.36 -4.08 21.69
C GLU A 28 4.88 -3.77 21.91
N ALA A 29 4.20 -3.21 20.91
CA ALA A 29 2.76 -2.99 20.94
C ALA A 29 1.94 -4.27 20.74
N GLY A 30 2.55 -5.41 20.44
CA GLY A 30 1.91 -6.69 20.17
C GLY A 30 1.28 -6.80 18.78
N VAL A 31 1.55 -5.86 17.87
CA VAL A 31 1.18 -5.96 16.45
C VAL A 31 2.08 -6.99 15.78
N ARG A 32 1.54 -7.76 14.84
CA ARG A 32 2.23 -8.92 14.26
C ARG A 32 2.65 -8.75 12.80
N SER A 33 2.37 -7.58 12.21
CA SER A 33 2.63 -7.33 10.80
C SER A 33 3.07 -5.89 10.55
N ILE A 34 3.92 -5.70 9.54
CA ILE A 34 4.44 -4.41 9.12
C ILE A 34 4.60 -4.35 7.60
N GLY A 35 4.18 -3.23 7.00
CA GLY A 35 4.55 -2.86 5.64
C GLY A 35 5.81 -2.00 5.67
N LEU A 36 6.78 -2.27 4.80
CA LEU A 36 8.07 -1.58 4.80
C LEU A 36 8.20 -0.63 3.60
N TRP A 37 8.90 0.48 3.83
CA TRP A 37 9.25 1.44 2.79
C TRP A 37 10.69 1.27 2.34
N ARG A 38 10.93 1.55 1.05
CA ARG A 38 12.24 1.34 0.39
C ARG A 38 13.33 2.21 0.98
N GLU A 39 13.02 3.46 1.34
CA GLU A 39 14.00 4.39 1.85
C GLU A 39 14.68 3.87 3.13
N PRO A 40 13.96 3.51 4.24
CA PRO A 40 14.59 2.93 5.42
C PRO A 40 15.26 1.56 5.19
N VAL A 41 14.73 0.75 4.26
CA VAL A 41 15.36 -0.52 3.86
C VAL A 41 16.70 -0.25 3.18
N ASN A 42 16.77 0.73 2.27
CA ASN A 42 17.98 1.09 1.55
C ASN A 42 19.04 1.72 2.45
N GLU A 43 18.63 2.48 3.48
CA GLU A 43 19.55 3.07 4.47
C GLU A 43 20.39 2.02 5.21
N VAL A 44 19.80 0.88 5.55
CA VAL A 44 20.51 -0.21 6.22
C VAL A 44 21.02 -1.29 5.27
N GLY A 45 20.52 -1.28 4.03
CA GLY A 45 20.77 -2.29 3.01
C GLY A 45 19.87 -3.53 3.15
N LEU A 46 19.44 -4.08 2.01
CA LEU A 46 18.43 -5.14 1.92
C LEU A 46 18.74 -6.36 2.79
N ALA A 47 19.98 -6.85 2.76
CA ALA A 47 20.38 -8.04 3.53
C ALA A 47 20.29 -7.79 5.05
N GLN A 48 20.59 -6.58 5.53
CA GLN A 48 20.46 -6.23 6.94
C GLN A 48 18.97 -6.04 7.29
N ALA A 49 18.19 -5.36 6.46
CA ALA A 49 16.75 -5.19 6.67
C ALA A 49 16.04 -6.54 6.77
N ALA A 50 16.36 -7.50 5.91
CA ALA A 50 15.84 -8.86 5.95
C ALA A 50 16.17 -9.58 7.27
N ARG A 51 17.41 -9.47 7.76
CA ARG A 51 17.78 -10.03 9.07
C ARG A 51 17.00 -9.38 10.21
N MET A 52 16.90 -8.06 10.22
CA MET A 52 16.17 -7.32 11.27
C MET A 52 14.69 -7.69 11.28
N LEU A 53 14.07 -7.82 10.10
CA LEU A 53 12.67 -8.26 9.98
C LEU A 53 12.49 -9.69 10.51
N ASN A 54 13.38 -10.63 10.15
CA ASN A 54 13.36 -12.01 10.64
C ASN A 54 13.48 -12.07 12.17
N GLU A 55 14.43 -11.34 12.74
CA GLU A 55 14.66 -11.27 14.19
C GLU A 55 13.48 -10.64 14.95
N SER A 56 12.73 -9.74 14.32
CA SER A 56 11.53 -9.12 14.92
C SER A 56 10.36 -10.08 15.07
N GLY A 57 10.30 -11.14 14.27
CA GLY A 57 9.18 -12.08 14.21
C GLY A 57 7.91 -11.52 13.60
N LEU A 58 7.97 -10.35 12.95
CA LEU A 58 6.84 -9.73 12.26
C LEU A 58 6.60 -10.37 10.89
N ARG A 59 5.32 -10.46 10.49
CA ARG A 59 4.98 -10.68 9.09
C ARG A 59 5.25 -9.42 8.29
N PHE A 60 5.61 -9.62 7.04
CA PHE A 60 5.74 -8.57 6.06
C PHE A 60 4.45 -8.49 5.23
N SER A 61 3.77 -7.32 5.21
CA SER A 61 2.50 -7.14 4.50
C SER A 61 2.67 -6.56 3.10
N THR A 62 3.44 -5.49 2.95
CA THR A 62 3.68 -4.81 1.67
C THR A 62 5.05 -4.18 1.60
N HIS A 63 5.53 -3.91 0.37
CA HIS A 63 6.67 -3.06 0.10
C HIS A 63 6.22 -1.80 -0.63
N CYS A 64 6.57 -0.65 -0.11
CA CYS A 64 6.28 0.65 -0.71
C CYS A 64 7.60 1.33 -1.10
N ARG A 65 7.70 1.84 -2.27
CA ARG A 65 6.79 1.73 -3.40
C ARG A 65 7.57 1.55 -4.70
N GLY A 66 6.96 0.85 -5.63
CA GLY A 66 7.34 0.87 -7.05
C GLY A 66 6.50 1.89 -7.83
N GLY A 67 6.65 1.89 -9.15
CA GLY A 67 5.84 2.70 -10.06
C GLY A 67 6.62 3.72 -10.86
N PHE A 68 5.99 4.89 -11.14
CA PHE A 68 6.54 6.01 -11.91
C PHE A 68 6.86 5.68 -13.36
N PHE A 69 5.93 5.00 -14.05
CA PHE A 69 6.09 4.47 -15.41
C PHE A 69 5.62 5.40 -16.53
N THR A 70 5.07 6.58 -16.22
CA THR A 70 4.34 7.42 -17.18
C THR A 70 5.23 8.19 -18.15
N LEU A 71 6.54 8.15 -17.95
CA LEU A 71 7.51 8.78 -18.85
C LEU A 71 7.48 8.15 -20.25
N PRO A 72 7.67 8.95 -21.32
CA PRO A 72 7.82 8.44 -22.67
C PRO A 72 9.10 7.60 -22.78
N GLU A 73 9.19 6.82 -23.88
CA GLU A 73 10.38 6.00 -24.15
C GLU A 73 11.66 6.83 -24.09
N GLY A 74 12.65 6.32 -23.36
CA GLY A 74 13.91 7.01 -23.15
C GLY A 74 14.71 6.48 -21.96
N PRO A 75 15.90 7.06 -21.68
CA PRO A 75 16.76 6.62 -20.59
C PRO A 75 16.08 6.68 -19.20
N GLU A 76 15.27 7.70 -18.95
CA GLU A 76 14.58 7.88 -17.65
C GLU A 76 13.51 6.81 -17.44
N ARG A 77 12.72 6.46 -18.49
CA ARG A 77 11.78 5.35 -18.42
C ARG A 77 12.50 4.02 -18.16
N ARG A 78 13.59 3.76 -18.85
CA ARG A 78 14.39 2.54 -18.61
C ARG A 78 14.92 2.48 -17.18
N ALA A 79 15.44 3.60 -16.67
CA ALA A 79 15.90 3.68 -15.27
C ALA A 79 14.76 3.39 -14.27
N ALA A 80 13.55 3.87 -14.55
CA ALA A 80 12.37 3.58 -13.71
C ALA A 80 12.00 2.09 -13.76
N ILE A 81 12.03 1.45 -14.93
CA ILE A 81 11.79 0.01 -15.07
C ILE A 81 12.85 -0.81 -14.31
N ASP A 82 14.12 -0.46 -14.45
CA ASP A 82 15.21 -1.15 -13.75
C ASP A 82 15.12 -0.94 -12.21
N ASP A 83 14.66 0.22 -11.77
CA ASP A 83 14.39 0.47 -10.35
C ASP A 83 13.24 -0.40 -9.83
N ASN A 84 12.20 -0.60 -10.63
CA ASN A 84 11.10 -1.50 -10.26
C ASN A 84 11.52 -2.98 -10.22
N ARG A 85 12.46 -3.42 -11.07
CA ARG A 85 13.06 -4.76 -10.95
C ARG A 85 13.77 -4.94 -9.60
N ARG A 86 14.51 -3.91 -9.14
CA ARG A 86 15.09 -3.92 -7.79
C ARG A 86 14.03 -3.96 -6.70
N ALA A 87 12.95 -3.18 -6.83
CA ALA A 87 11.86 -3.20 -5.87
C ALA A 87 11.15 -4.57 -5.79
N ILE A 88 11.04 -5.29 -6.91
CA ILE A 88 10.54 -6.67 -6.94
C ILE A 88 11.46 -7.60 -6.14
N GLU A 89 12.79 -7.51 -6.35
CA GLU A 89 13.77 -8.30 -5.60
C GLU A 89 13.72 -7.98 -4.08
N GLU A 90 13.61 -6.69 -3.74
CA GLU A 90 13.44 -6.24 -2.34
C GLU A 90 12.19 -6.85 -1.71
N ALA A 91 11.04 -6.78 -2.38
CA ALA A 91 9.78 -7.33 -1.87
C ALA A 91 9.84 -8.86 -1.68
N ALA A 92 10.41 -9.58 -2.63
CA ALA A 92 10.60 -11.04 -2.53
C ALA A 92 11.50 -11.41 -1.35
N THR A 93 12.63 -10.71 -1.20
CA THR A 93 13.61 -10.96 -0.12
C THR A 93 13.01 -10.69 1.25
N LEU A 94 12.30 -9.58 1.41
CA LEU A 94 11.66 -9.22 2.68
C LEU A 94 10.51 -10.17 3.02
N ALA A 95 9.70 -10.56 2.06
CA ALA A 95 8.63 -11.52 2.29
C ALA A 95 9.17 -12.91 2.71
N ALA A 96 10.28 -13.34 2.12
CA ALA A 96 10.94 -14.61 2.50
C ALA A 96 11.58 -14.54 3.90
N ALA A 97 11.97 -13.35 4.37
CA ALA A 97 12.56 -13.14 5.69
C ALA A 97 11.53 -12.97 6.81
N GLY A 98 10.32 -12.49 6.48
CA GLY A 98 9.25 -12.26 7.44
C GLY A 98 8.68 -13.57 8.03
N ALA A 99 7.92 -13.44 9.12
CA ALA A 99 7.25 -14.57 9.76
C ALA A 99 6.24 -15.26 8.82
N PRO A 100 5.86 -16.52 9.06
CA PRO A 100 4.86 -17.23 8.26
C PRO A 100 3.57 -16.43 8.07
N GLY A 101 3.09 -16.34 6.83
CA GLY A 101 1.96 -15.52 6.43
C GLY A 101 2.36 -14.18 5.82
N SER A 102 3.66 -13.88 5.69
CA SER A 102 4.17 -12.72 4.95
C SER A 102 3.74 -12.74 3.49
N GLN A 103 3.56 -11.54 2.91
CA GLN A 103 3.04 -11.35 1.55
C GLN A 103 4.08 -10.63 0.69
N ALA A 104 4.45 -11.20 -0.45
CA ALA A 104 5.32 -10.53 -1.42
C ALA A 104 4.49 -9.58 -2.31
N VAL A 105 4.08 -8.43 -1.75
CA VAL A 105 3.28 -7.41 -2.44
C VAL A 105 4.10 -6.14 -2.60
N LEU A 106 4.28 -5.68 -3.85
CA LEU A 106 4.86 -4.39 -4.18
C LEU A 106 3.74 -3.42 -4.57
N VAL A 107 3.51 -2.40 -3.76
CA VAL A 107 2.54 -1.34 -4.05
C VAL A 107 3.09 -0.42 -5.13
N LEU A 108 2.29 -0.15 -6.17
CA LEU A 108 2.67 0.64 -7.33
C LEU A 108 1.93 1.98 -7.37
N VAL A 109 2.64 3.06 -7.14
CA VAL A 109 2.23 4.43 -7.48
C VAL A 109 2.67 4.71 -8.91
N VAL A 110 1.75 4.58 -9.86
CA VAL A 110 2.07 4.44 -11.30
C VAL A 110 2.72 5.66 -11.95
N GLY A 111 2.68 6.82 -11.32
CA GLY A 111 3.19 8.09 -11.85
C GLY A 111 2.09 9.02 -12.34
N GLY A 112 2.30 10.33 -12.17
CA GLY A 112 1.46 11.39 -12.70
C GLY A 112 1.72 11.68 -14.18
N LEU A 113 1.19 12.77 -14.69
CA LEU A 113 1.52 13.26 -16.04
C LEU A 113 2.99 13.70 -16.08
N PRO A 114 3.75 13.32 -17.11
CA PRO A 114 5.08 13.89 -17.34
C PRO A 114 5.00 15.41 -17.46
N GLU A 115 6.04 16.10 -17.02
CA GLU A 115 6.11 17.56 -17.07
C GLU A 115 5.81 18.09 -18.48
N GLY A 116 4.94 19.08 -18.57
CA GLY A 116 4.49 19.69 -19.84
C GLY A 116 3.54 18.82 -20.67
N SER A 117 3.27 17.57 -20.29
CA SER A 117 2.36 16.68 -21.01
C SER A 117 0.90 16.98 -20.69
N ARG A 118 0.03 16.83 -21.72
CA ARG A 118 -1.43 16.82 -21.60
C ARG A 118 -2.03 15.47 -22.02
N ASP A 119 -1.17 14.49 -22.30
CA ASP A 119 -1.57 13.19 -22.82
C ASP A 119 -1.82 12.21 -21.68
N LEU A 120 -2.98 12.33 -21.04
CA LEU A 120 -3.41 11.44 -19.97
C LEU A 120 -3.67 10.01 -20.48
N ALA A 121 -4.22 9.89 -21.68
CA ALA A 121 -4.51 8.58 -22.28
C ALA A 121 -3.21 7.81 -22.58
N GLY A 122 -2.25 8.45 -23.22
CA GLY A 122 -0.94 7.84 -23.48
C GLY A 122 -0.15 7.55 -22.21
N ALA A 123 -0.27 8.36 -21.15
CA ALA A 123 0.33 8.05 -19.86
C ALA A 123 -0.21 6.72 -19.28
N ARG A 124 -1.51 6.46 -19.39
CA ARG A 124 -2.13 5.19 -18.98
C ARG A 124 -1.70 4.00 -19.85
N VAL A 125 -1.52 4.23 -21.16
CA VAL A 125 -0.94 3.19 -22.04
C VAL A 125 0.46 2.81 -21.60
N ARG A 126 1.31 3.79 -21.29
CA ARG A 126 2.67 3.53 -20.80
C ARG A 126 2.72 2.79 -19.47
N VAL A 127 1.72 3.00 -18.58
CA VAL A 127 1.56 2.16 -17.38
C VAL A 127 1.32 0.71 -17.76
N ARG A 128 0.43 0.44 -18.72
CA ARG A 128 0.17 -0.93 -19.17
C ARG A 128 1.41 -1.57 -19.79
N GLU A 129 2.12 -0.86 -20.65
CA GLU A 129 3.38 -1.34 -21.26
C GLU A 129 4.43 -1.67 -20.19
N ALA A 130 4.56 -0.85 -19.13
CA ALA A 130 5.46 -1.13 -18.02
C ALA A 130 5.07 -2.38 -17.23
N LEU A 131 3.78 -2.61 -17.02
CA LEU A 131 3.28 -3.84 -16.39
C LEU A 131 3.56 -5.07 -17.26
N ASP A 132 3.38 -4.97 -18.59
CA ASP A 132 3.72 -6.05 -19.53
C ASP A 132 5.22 -6.40 -19.47
N GLU A 133 6.08 -5.40 -19.29
CA GLU A 133 7.53 -5.57 -19.18
C GLU A 133 7.97 -6.16 -17.83
N LEU A 134 7.33 -5.77 -16.71
CA LEU A 134 7.70 -6.19 -15.35
C LEU A 134 7.01 -7.48 -14.88
N ALA A 135 5.88 -7.85 -15.47
CA ALA A 135 5.11 -9.03 -15.03
C ALA A 135 5.91 -10.35 -15.10
N PRO A 136 6.79 -10.59 -16.10
CA PRO A 136 7.65 -11.77 -16.07
C PRO A 136 8.60 -11.83 -14.88
N ASP A 137 9.22 -10.70 -14.52
CA ASP A 137 10.13 -10.59 -13.37
C ASP A 137 9.38 -10.80 -12.06
N ALA A 138 8.21 -10.17 -11.89
CA ALA A 138 7.37 -10.33 -10.74
C ALA A 138 6.88 -11.78 -10.56
N ARG A 139 6.46 -12.44 -11.66
CA ARG A 139 6.07 -13.85 -11.63
C ARG A 139 7.23 -14.75 -11.21
N ALA A 140 8.42 -14.54 -11.75
CA ALA A 140 9.61 -15.32 -11.42
C ALA A 140 10.01 -15.17 -9.93
N ALA A 141 9.81 -13.97 -9.37
CA ALA A 141 10.10 -13.66 -7.99
C ALA A 141 8.95 -14.02 -7.01
N GLY A 142 7.78 -14.42 -7.52
CA GLY A 142 6.59 -14.68 -6.70
C GLY A 142 5.99 -13.41 -6.05
N VAL A 143 6.19 -12.24 -6.68
CA VAL A 143 5.73 -10.93 -6.19
C VAL A 143 4.45 -10.52 -6.91
N THR A 144 3.48 -9.99 -6.17
CA THR A 144 2.29 -9.34 -6.72
C THR A 144 2.54 -7.84 -6.87
N LEU A 145 2.43 -7.34 -8.09
CA LEU A 145 2.43 -5.91 -8.41
C LEU A 145 1.04 -5.35 -8.14
N ALA A 146 0.87 -4.60 -7.06
CA ALA A 146 -0.42 -4.06 -6.64
C ALA A 146 -0.61 -2.63 -7.14
N ILE A 147 -1.40 -2.43 -8.18
CA ILE A 147 -1.72 -1.09 -8.70
C ILE A 147 -2.53 -0.34 -7.65
N GLU A 148 -2.03 0.79 -7.18
CA GLU A 148 -2.74 1.66 -6.27
C GLU A 148 -3.40 2.82 -7.05
N PRO A 149 -4.73 2.85 -7.13
CA PRO A 149 -5.44 4.03 -7.62
C PRO A 149 -5.37 5.13 -6.57
N LEU A 150 -4.90 6.32 -6.95
CA LEU A 150 -4.85 7.47 -6.06
C LEU A 150 -6.02 8.42 -6.32
N HIS A 151 -6.45 9.13 -5.27
CA HIS A 151 -7.51 10.14 -5.40
C HIS A 151 -7.25 11.07 -6.63
N PRO A 152 -8.28 11.45 -7.40
CA PRO A 152 -8.12 12.22 -8.66
C PRO A 152 -7.28 13.49 -8.55
N MET A 153 -7.19 14.09 -7.35
CA MET A 153 -6.35 15.27 -7.13
C MET A 153 -4.87 15.04 -7.40
N TYR A 154 -4.42 13.77 -7.39
CA TYR A 154 -3.03 13.36 -7.65
C TYR A 154 -2.76 12.97 -9.10
N CYS A 155 -3.73 13.16 -10.00
CA CYS A 155 -3.62 12.70 -11.39
C CYS A 155 -2.45 13.37 -12.13
N SER A 156 -2.12 14.61 -11.78
CA SER A 156 -1.05 15.35 -12.43
C SER A 156 0.36 15.00 -11.94
N ASP A 157 0.51 14.60 -10.68
CA ASP A 157 1.85 14.52 -10.05
C ASP A 157 2.22 13.14 -9.49
N ARG A 158 1.23 12.28 -9.20
CA ARG A 158 1.49 10.99 -8.53
C ARG A 158 0.94 9.78 -9.27
N ALA A 159 -0.33 9.80 -9.73
CA ALA A 159 -0.92 8.62 -10.36
C ALA A 159 -2.01 8.99 -11.36
N VAL A 160 -1.82 8.62 -12.61
CA VAL A 160 -2.83 8.78 -13.69
C VAL A 160 -3.99 7.79 -13.58
N VAL A 161 -3.96 6.89 -12.61
CA VAL A 161 -5.00 5.91 -12.26
C VAL A 161 -5.68 6.39 -10.98
N SER A 162 -6.99 6.65 -11.04
CA SER A 162 -7.70 7.35 -9.97
C SER A 162 -8.92 6.62 -9.43
N THR A 163 -9.32 5.50 -10.04
CA THR A 163 -10.43 4.66 -9.56
C THR A 163 -10.02 3.19 -9.55
N LEU A 164 -10.66 2.42 -8.69
CA LEU A 164 -10.41 0.98 -8.61
C LEU A 164 -10.75 0.28 -9.95
N GLY A 165 -11.80 0.75 -10.64
CA GLY A 165 -12.17 0.24 -11.96
C GLY A 165 -11.06 0.43 -13.00
N GLN A 166 -10.42 1.60 -13.03
CA GLN A 166 -9.26 1.85 -13.92
C GLN A 166 -8.07 0.93 -13.60
N ALA A 167 -7.78 0.70 -12.31
CA ALA A 167 -6.72 -0.22 -11.91
C ALA A 167 -7.02 -1.66 -12.34
N LEU A 168 -8.27 -2.11 -12.19
CA LEU A 168 -8.72 -3.43 -12.64
C LEU A 168 -8.65 -3.58 -14.16
N ASP A 169 -9.01 -2.54 -14.92
CA ASP A 169 -8.89 -2.56 -16.38
C ASP A 169 -7.43 -2.68 -16.85
N LEU A 170 -6.51 -2.02 -16.16
CA LEU A 170 -5.07 -2.16 -16.40
C LEU A 170 -4.56 -3.55 -16.01
N ALA A 171 -5.07 -4.13 -14.94
CA ALA A 171 -4.70 -5.46 -14.47
C ALA A 171 -5.31 -6.58 -15.34
N ALA A 172 -6.34 -6.28 -16.14
CA ALA A 172 -7.00 -7.26 -16.98
C ALA A 172 -6.03 -7.95 -17.95
N GLY A 173 -6.14 -9.27 -18.07
CA GLY A 173 -5.27 -10.09 -18.93
C GLY A 173 -3.96 -10.56 -18.27
N PHE A 174 -3.58 -10.00 -17.11
CA PHE A 174 -2.52 -10.58 -16.29
C PHE A 174 -3.06 -11.65 -15.34
N ASP A 175 -2.20 -12.56 -14.93
CA ASP A 175 -2.49 -13.47 -13.82
C ASP A 175 -2.75 -12.65 -12.54
N PRO A 176 -3.84 -12.89 -11.80
CA PRO A 176 -4.17 -12.13 -10.59
C PRO A 176 -3.13 -12.29 -9.48
N THR A 177 -2.32 -13.34 -9.48
CA THR A 177 -1.22 -13.51 -8.54
C THR A 177 0.00 -12.65 -8.91
N VAL A 178 0.07 -12.13 -10.14
CA VAL A 178 1.19 -11.30 -10.63
C VAL A 178 0.82 -9.83 -10.65
N VAL A 179 -0.40 -9.47 -11.11
CA VAL A 179 -0.87 -8.08 -11.10
C VAL A 179 -2.21 -8.01 -10.37
N GLY A 180 -2.19 -7.37 -9.23
CA GLY A 180 -3.36 -7.10 -8.39
C GLY A 180 -3.60 -5.61 -8.22
N VAL A 181 -4.45 -5.28 -7.26
CA VAL A 181 -4.81 -3.90 -6.91
C VAL A 181 -4.71 -3.68 -5.41
N THR A 182 -4.42 -2.46 -5.02
CA THR A 182 -4.54 -1.96 -3.66
C THR A 182 -5.93 -1.34 -3.48
N VAL A 183 -6.62 -1.69 -2.42
CA VAL A 183 -7.82 -0.99 -1.95
C VAL A 183 -7.40 -0.11 -0.78
N ASP A 184 -7.23 1.20 -1.01
CA ASP A 184 -6.89 2.18 0.03
C ASP A 184 -8.09 3.09 0.28
N THR A 185 -8.55 3.13 1.53
CA THR A 185 -9.72 3.93 1.91
C THR A 185 -9.53 5.42 1.66
N PHE A 186 -8.33 5.97 1.88
CA PHE A 186 -8.04 7.40 1.64
C PHE A 186 -8.25 7.81 0.18
N HIS A 187 -7.92 6.91 -0.73
CA HIS A 187 -7.98 7.19 -2.15
C HIS A 187 -9.33 6.86 -2.79
N LEU A 188 -10.16 6.01 -2.15
CA LEU A 188 -11.33 5.42 -2.80
C LEU A 188 -12.67 5.72 -2.10
N TRP A 189 -12.70 6.22 -0.87
CA TRP A 189 -13.94 6.41 -0.11
C TRP A 189 -14.98 7.29 -0.79
N TRP A 190 -14.56 8.22 -1.62
CA TRP A 190 -15.36 9.19 -2.35
C TRP A 190 -16.03 8.62 -3.62
N ASP A 191 -15.51 7.51 -4.16
CA ASP A 191 -15.97 6.95 -5.43
C ASP A 191 -17.32 6.24 -5.24
N PRO A 192 -18.40 6.72 -5.89
CA PRO A 192 -19.74 6.12 -5.74
C PRO A 192 -19.83 4.69 -6.27
N ASP A 193 -18.86 4.25 -7.10
CA ASP A 193 -18.84 2.89 -7.66
C ASP A 193 -17.88 1.94 -6.91
N VAL A 194 -17.22 2.40 -5.86
CA VAL A 194 -16.15 1.65 -5.17
C VAL A 194 -16.60 0.26 -4.70
N LEU A 195 -17.82 0.12 -4.17
CA LEU A 195 -18.31 -1.16 -3.65
C LEU A 195 -18.52 -2.18 -4.79
N ASN A 196 -19.00 -1.75 -5.95
CA ASN A 196 -19.13 -2.60 -7.13
C ASN A 196 -17.76 -3.03 -7.67
N GLN A 197 -16.79 -2.11 -7.65
CA GLN A 197 -15.42 -2.38 -8.10
C GLN A 197 -14.67 -3.29 -7.11
N ILE A 198 -14.89 -3.18 -5.80
CA ILE A 198 -14.38 -4.14 -4.80
C ILE A 198 -14.96 -5.54 -5.06
N ALA A 199 -16.27 -5.65 -5.30
CA ALA A 199 -16.90 -6.92 -5.64
C ALA A 199 -16.34 -7.50 -6.97
N ARG A 200 -16.04 -6.65 -7.97
CA ARG A 200 -15.35 -7.04 -9.21
C ARG A 200 -13.94 -7.56 -8.91
N ALA A 201 -13.15 -6.81 -8.14
CA ALA A 201 -11.80 -7.21 -7.73
C ALA A 201 -11.77 -8.57 -7.02
N GLY A 202 -12.78 -8.83 -6.18
CA GLY A 202 -12.96 -10.13 -5.52
C GLY A 202 -13.24 -11.26 -6.50
N ARG A 203 -14.20 -11.08 -7.45
CA ARG A 203 -14.48 -12.09 -8.49
C ARG A 203 -13.27 -12.41 -9.36
N GLU A 204 -12.42 -11.41 -9.59
CA GLU A 204 -11.18 -11.56 -10.37
C GLU A 204 -9.99 -12.04 -9.52
N GLY A 205 -10.14 -12.16 -8.19
CA GLY A 205 -9.07 -12.59 -7.26
C GLY A 205 -7.91 -11.60 -7.16
N ARG A 206 -8.17 -10.28 -7.35
CA ARG A 206 -7.11 -9.27 -7.56
C ARG A 206 -6.82 -8.37 -6.37
N ILE A 207 -7.52 -8.48 -5.24
CA ILE A 207 -7.20 -7.65 -4.06
C ILE A 207 -5.89 -8.14 -3.44
N ALA A 208 -4.80 -7.43 -3.70
CA ALA A 208 -3.49 -7.76 -3.17
C ALA A 208 -3.30 -7.26 -1.74
N THR A 209 -3.80 -6.05 -1.43
CA THR A 209 -3.74 -5.46 -0.09
C THR A 209 -4.94 -4.55 0.16
N TYR A 210 -5.34 -4.45 1.43
CA TYR A 210 -6.34 -3.51 1.92
C TYR A 210 -5.68 -2.56 2.91
N GLN A 211 -5.67 -1.26 2.56
CA GLN A 211 -5.08 -0.20 3.37
C GLN A 211 -6.15 0.72 3.91
N VAL A 212 -6.01 1.12 5.16
CA VAL A 212 -6.99 1.94 5.87
C VAL A 212 -6.32 3.11 6.56
N CYS A 213 -6.87 4.28 6.35
CA CYS A 213 -6.67 5.46 7.19
C CYS A 213 -7.88 6.38 7.01
N ASP A 214 -8.01 7.37 7.90
CA ASP A 214 -9.13 8.29 7.82
C ASP A 214 -8.79 9.56 7.04
N TRP A 215 -9.83 10.25 6.59
CA TRP A 215 -9.77 11.52 5.88
C TRP A 215 -10.19 12.63 6.83
N ARG A 216 -9.22 13.44 7.28
CA ARG A 216 -9.48 14.53 8.21
C ARG A 216 -9.85 15.83 7.49
N THR A 217 -10.79 16.56 8.03
CA THR A 217 -11.17 17.92 7.60
C THR A 217 -10.95 18.93 8.72
N PRO A 218 -10.56 20.20 8.40
CA PRO A 218 -10.22 20.70 7.07
C PRO A 218 -8.96 20.04 6.51
N LEU A 219 -8.86 19.98 5.17
CA LEU A 219 -7.68 19.39 4.54
C LEU A 219 -6.43 20.25 4.80
N ALA A 220 -5.29 19.60 4.96
CA ALA A 220 -4.00 20.27 5.01
C ALA A 220 -3.66 20.92 3.65
N ALA A 221 -2.73 21.87 3.66
CA ALA A 221 -2.25 22.52 2.42
C ALA A 221 -1.62 21.49 1.45
N ASP A 222 -0.82 20.54 1.97
CA ASP A 222 -0.51 19.30 1.28
C ASP A 222 -1.57 18.27 1.69
N VAL A 223 -2.47 17.97 0.77
CA VAL A 223 -3.62 17.10 1.05
C VAL A 223 -3.21 15.68 1.46
N LEU A 224 -2.05 15.19 1.02
CA LEU A 224 -1.51 13.89 1.44
C LEU A 224 -1.37 13.80 2.97
N LEU A 225 -1.05 14.93 3.62
CA LEU A 225 -0.89 15.04 5.07
C LEU A 225 -2.22 15.11 5.84
N SER A 226 -3.35 14.93 5.15
CA SER A 226 -4.68 14.89 5.76
C SER A 226 -5.13 13.49 6.18
N ARG A 227 -4.27 12.47 6.04
CA ARG A 227 -4.53 11.14 6.60
C ARG A 227 -4.52 11.20 8.12
N HIS A 228 -5.41 10.43 8.76
CA HIS A 228 -5.50 10.37 10.21
C HIS A 228 -5.80 8.95 10.71
N TYR A 229 -5.73 8.74 12.02
CA TYR A 229 -6.07 7.45 12.63
C TYR A 229 -7.49 7.04 12.25
N PRO A 230 -7.76 5.75 11.98
CA PRO A 230 -9.10 5.28 11.69
C PRO A 230 -10.10 5.69 12.78
N GLY A 231 -11.20 6.31 12.37
CA GLY A 231 -12.26 6.82 13.25
C GLY A 231 -12.05 8.25 13.76
N ASP A 232 -11.04 8.96 13.29
CA ASP A 232 -10.80 10.38 13.62
C ASP A 232 -11.15 11.33 12.46
N GLY A 233 -11.79 10.84 11.41
CA GLY A 233 -12.17 11.61 10.22
C GLY A 233 -13.60 11.32 9.76
N VAL A 234 -13.80 11.27 8.44
CA VAL A 234 -15.13 11.21 7.82
C VAL A 234 -15.42 9.91 7.06
N ILE A 235 -14.46 8.97 6.98
CA ILE A 235 -14.64 7.73 6.23
C ILE A 235 -15.51 6.75 7.01
N ASP A 236 -16.58 6.25 6.36
CA ASP A 236 -17.34 5.12 6.88
C ASP A 236 -16.64 3.80 6.49
N PHE A 237 -15.93 3.20 7.44
CA PHE A 237 -15.19 1.95 7.22
C PHE A 237 -16.09 0.73 7.12
N GLY A 238 -17.33 0.80 7.65
CA GLY A 238 -18.25 -0.34 7.69
C GLY A 238 -18.52 -0.94 6.31
N PRO A 239 -19.10 -0.19 5.37
CA PRO A 239 -19.40 -0.68 4.02
C PRO A 239 -18.16 -1.15 3.24
N LEU A 240 -17.04 -0.40 3.33
CA LEU A 240 -15.81 -0.74 2.62
C LEU A 240 -15.19 -2.04 3.14
N THR A 241 -15.05 -2.15 4.47
CA THR A 241 -14.50 -3.35 5.10
C THR A 241 -15.39 -4.57 4.84
N ALA A 242 -16.72 -4.43 4.97
CA ALA A 242 -17.66 -5.51 4.67
C ALA A 242 -17.55 -5.97 3.21
N ALA A 243 -17.44 -5.04 2.25
CA ALA A 243 -17.28 -5.37 0.84
C ALA A 243 -15.96 -6.12 0.57
N VAL A 244 -14.84 -5.67 1.16
CA VAL A 244 -13.54 -6.35 1.03
C VAL A 244 -13.62 -7.76 1.63
N LEU A 245 -14.19 -7.92 2.82
CA LEU A 245 -14.33 -9.24 3.46
C LEU A 245 -15.23 -10.19 2.67
N ALA A 246 -16.30 -9.68 2.06
CA ALA A 246 -17.19 -10.47 1.22
C ALA A 246 -16.50 -11.08 -0.01
N THR A 247 -15.32 -10.57 -0.40
CA THR A 247 -14.50 -11.16 -1.47
C THR A 247 -13.70 -12.39 -1.03
N GLY A 248 -13.69 -12.72 0.27
CA GLY A 248 -12.85 -13.75 0.85
C GLY A 248 -11.44 -13.24 1.24
N TYR A 249 -11.22 -11.93 1.24
CA TYR A 249 -9.94 -11.33 1.66
C TYR A 249 -9.66 -11.65 3.14
N ASP A 250 -8.59 -12.39 3.40
CA ASP A 250 -8.21 -12.92 4.73
C ASP A 250 -6.82 -12.44 5.22
N ARG A 251 -6.17 -11.55 4.43
CA ARG A 251 -4.82 -11.04 4.71
C ARG A 251 -4.84 -9.89 5.74
N ASP A 252 -3.65 -9.40 6.07
CA ASP A 252 -3.47 -8.24 6.94
C ASP A 252 -4.17 -6.99 6.38
N ILE A 253 -4.62 -6.11 7.27
CA ILE A 253 -5.22 -4.81 6.96
C ILE A 253 -4.24 -3.76 7.45
N GLU A 254 -3.72 -2.98 6.54
CA GLU A 254 -2.59 -2.09 6.80
C GLU A 254 -3.04 -0.67 7.08
N VAL A 255 -2.55 -0.07 8.17
CA VAL A 255 -2.77 1.35 8.46
C VAL A 255 -1.59 2.16 7.95
N GLU A 256 -1.86 3.09 7.02
CA GLU A 256 -0.86 3.98 6.43
C GLU A 256 -1.22 5.44 6.66
N LEU A 257 -0.42 6.15 7.47
CA LEU A 257 -0.67 7.53 7.85
C LEU A 257 0.42 8.48 7.34
N PHE A 258 -0.02 9.46 6.55
CA PHE A 258 0.79 10.61 6.16
C PHE A 258 0.23 11.86 6.86
N ASN A 259 0.89 12.28 7.94
CA ASN A 259 0.47 13.44 8.72
C ASN A 259 1.66 13.97 9.52
N ALA A 260 1.98 15.27 9.36
CA ALA A 260 3.14 15.87 9.98
C ALA A 260 3.09 15.86 11.52
N ASP A 261 1.90 16.07 12.11
CA ASP A 261 1.73 16.07 13.56
C ASP A 261 1.89 14.65 14.14
N ILE A 262 1.38 13.64 13.41
CA ILE A 262 1.56 12.23 13.78
C ILE A 262 3.04 11.86 13.73
N TRP A 263 3.74 12.24 12.66
CA TRP A 263 5.16 11.96 12.51
C TRP A 263 6.05 12.63 13.56
N ALA A 264 5.62 13.79 14.11
CA ALA A 264 6.30 14.48 15.20
C ALA A 264 6.03 13.86 16.58
N THR A 265 5.09 12.92 16.68
CA THR A 265 4.74 12.21 17.92
C THR A 265 5.71 11.04 18.15
N PRO A 266 6.04 10.69 19.43
CA PRO A 266 6.87 9.53 19.71
C PRO A 266 6.35 8.24 19.06
N PRO A 267 7.19 7.44 18.38
CA PRO A 267 6.75 6.28 17.59
C PRO A 267 5.88 5.26 18.35
N ALA A 268 6.22 4.99 19.62
CA ALA A 268 5.43 4.08 20.46
C ALA A 268 4.01 4.58 20.72
N GLU A 269 3.83 5.91 20.89
CA GLU A 269 2.52 6.53 21.04
C GLU A 269 1.73 6.48 19.73
N VAL A 270 2.39 6.71 18.58
CA VAL A 270 1.75 6.58 17.27
C VAL A 270 1.19 5.19 17.07
N VAL A 271 1.98 4.13 17.35
CA VAL A 271 1.52 2.75 17.25
C VAL A 271 0.35 2.48 18.20
N ALA A 272 0.45 2.92 19.46
CA ALA A 272 -0.62 2.73 20.43
C ALA A 272 -1.93 3.38 19.98
N ARG A 273 -1.89 4.60 19.44
CA ARG A 273 -3.05 5.30 18.89
C ARG A 273 -3.59 4.64 17.63
N THR A 274 -2.71 4.11 16.78
CA THR A 274 -3.11 3.34 15.60
C THR A 274 -3.89 2.08 16.00
N VAL A 275 -3.41 1.33 17.00
CA VAL A 275 -4.11 0.16 17.56
C VAL A 275 -5.49 0.56 18.09
N GLN A 276 -5.59 1.67 18.83
CA GLN A 276 -6.87 2.15 19.36
C GLN A 276 -7.85 2.57 18.26
N GLY A 277 -7.37 3.32 17.25
CA GLY A 277 -8.19 3.76 16.11
C GLY A 277 -8.70 2.56 15.30
N PHE A 278 -7.83 1.61 14.99
CA PHE A 278 -8.20 0.38 14.30
C PHE A 278 -9.25 -0.43 15.08
N ALA A 279 -9.03 -0.62 16.38
CA ALA A 279 -9.96 -1.34 17.24
C ALA A 279 -11.35 -0.67 17.34
N ARG A 280 -11.39 0.67 17.23
CA ARG A 280 -12.64 1.44 17.27
C ARG A 280 -13.38 1.43 15.94
N ALA A 281 -12.67 1.60 14.82
CA ALA A 281 -13.30 1.93 13.54
C ALA A 281 -13.29 0.78 12.53
N VAL A 282 -12.36 -0.18 12.63
CA VAL A 282 -12.19 -1.27 11.65
C VAL A 282 -12.54 -2.63 12.27
N SER A 283 -12.00 -2.96 13.45
CA SER A 283 -12.22 -4.26 14.10
C SER A 283 -13.70 -4.62 14.32
N PRO A 284 -14.63 -3.69 14.59
CA PRO A 284 -16.05 -4.05 14.75
C PRO A 284 -16.68 -4.68 13.50
N HIS A 285 -16.09 -4.47 12.34
CA HIS A 285 -16.54 -5.00 11.05
C HIS A 285 -15.84 -6.29 10.64
N LEU A 286 -14.85 -6.75 11.43
CA LEU A 286 -14.12 -7.99 11.17
C LEU A 286 -14.85 -9.19 11.81
N PRO A 287 -14.68 -10.42 11.25
CA PRO A 287 -15.15 -11.63 11.87
C PRO A 287 -14.59 -11.74 13.31
N LYS A 288 -15.43 -12.09 14.26
CA LYS A 288 -14.96 -12.39 15.62
C LYS A 288 -14.10 -13.66 15.58
N VAL A 289 -12.87 -13.54 16.04
CA VAL A 289 -11.93 -14.66 16.21
C VAL A 289 -12.31 -15.46 17.44
#